data_0d67139d469eb3e7d1f86a8348b73b46
#
_entry.id   0d67139d469eb3e7d1f86a8348b73b46
#
_cell.length_a   1.000
_cell.length_b   1.000
_cell.length_c   1.000
_cell.angle_alpha   90.00
_cell.angle_beta   90.00
_cell.angle_gamma   90.00
#
_symmetry.space_group_name_H-M   'P 1'
#
loop_
_entity.id
_entity.type
_entity.pdbx_description
1 polymer ?
#
loop_
_entity_poly.entity_id
_entity_poly.type
_entity_poly.pdbx_seq_one_letter_code
_entity_poly.pdbx_strand_id
1 'polypeptide(L)'
;MLTDAEVQSIIARVRGRVAATTGPGQAGAALRAADELGAAEALLGDGIHPSIDAAVGAAHSAFLAFTEMGMESRRTVVEAMRAAMLREGERLAYLAHAETGLGRADDKVQKNLLVTTRTPGPEDLEPQAVTGDGGMTVTEYAPYGVIGSITPTTNPTSTIINNSIAMISAGNAVTFNVHPGAAQVSVENIKLLNQAIVGAGGPPDLITATPRPTLESAKELMQHPDVRVLLVTGGPAVVGEAMRTPKKAITAGPGNPPAVVDQTADVDQAGIDIVRGASFDNNIICVDEKTTIVVDTVADKLVRAMVNAGAYRLKEHELRRLEGVIFNQMGGPNKPGAINPDWIGKDAGALLAEIGVPVDGDVRLLVAEVPAEHSLVWTEQMMPVMPVVRVRDVDAAIDLAVRSEHGFRHTASIHSTNVDTITSMARTMNCSILVANGPNYAGLGQHGEGFT
;
A
#
# COMPACT_ATOMS: atom_id res chain seq x y z
N MET A 1 23.27 -0.31 -7.01
CA MET A 1 23.20 -1.49 -6.09
C MET A 1 23.84 -1.08 -4.79
N LEU A 2 23.10 -1.25 -3.67
CA LEU A 2 23.71 -1.12 -2.34
C LEU A 2 24.81 -2.17 -2.22
N THR A 3 25.94 -1.78 -1.67
CA THR A 3 26.96 -2.74 -1.29
C THR A 3 26.50 -3.54 -0.07
N ASP A 4 26.92 -4.79 0.07
CA ASP A 4 26.62 -5.62 1.25
C ASP A 4 27.01 -4.89 2.57
N ALA A 5 28.04 -4.03 2.53
CA ALA A 5 28.45 -3.21 3.65
C ALA A 5 27.40 -2.15 4.05
N GLU A 6 26.72 -1.52 3.10
CA GLU A 6 25.65 -0.55 3.36
C GLU A 6 24.39 -1.23 3.93
N VAL A 7 24.01 -2.38 3.37
CA VAL A 7 22.92 -3.22 3.90
C VAL A 7 23.26 -3.70 5.32
N GLN A 8 24.46 -4.19 5.57
CA GLN A 8 24.91 -4.64 6.89
C GLN A 8 25.00 -3.47 7.90
N SER A 9 25.38 -2.28 7.46
CA SER A 9 25.37 -1.07 8.29
C SER A 9 23.96 -0.67 8.74
N ILE A 10 22.97 -0.79 7.85
CA ILE A 10 21.56 -0.53 8.17
C ILE A 10 21.02 -1.61 9.13
N ILE A 11 21.30 -2.88 8.86
CA ILE A 11 20.91 -4.01 9.72
C ILE A 11 21.56 -3.89 11.12
N ALA A 12 22.82 -3.50 11.20
CA ALA A 12 23.51 -3.33 12.48
C ALA A 12 22.92 -2.17 13.30
N ARG A 13 22.52 -1.07 12.66
CA ARG A 13 21.81 0.04 13.32
C ARG A 13 20.43 -0.36 13.84
N VAL A 14 19.69 -1.13 13.07
CA VAL A 14 18.35 -1.67 13.48
C VAL A 14 18.53 -2.67 14.63
N ARG A 15 19.46 -3.62 14.53
CA ARG A 15 19.75 -4.59 15.61
C ARG A 15 20.27 -3.94 16.89
N GLY A 16 21.12 -2.92 16.79
CA GLY A 16 21.62 -2.16 17.94
C GLY A 16 20.51 -1.44 18.72
N ARG A 17 19.47 -0.98 18.04
CA ARG A 17 18.28 -0.37 18.68
C ARG A 17 17.40 -1.40 19.39
N VAL A 18 17.19 -2.57 18.79
CA VAL A 18 16.38 -3.66 19.39
C VAL A 18 17.06 -4.22 20.64
N ALA A 19 18.41 -4.35 20.63
CA ALA A 19 19.17 -4.86 21.79
C ALA A 19 19.29 -3.85 22.94
N ALA A 20 19.04 -2.55 22.70
CA ALA A 20 19.18 -1.49 23.71
C ALA A 20 17.94 -1.30 24.63
N THR A 21 16.87 -2.08 24.42
CA THR A 21 15.61 -1.97 25.21
C THR A 21 15.63 -2.76 26.53
N THR A 22 16.74 -3.41 26.90
CA THR A 22 16.84 -4.18 28.14
C THR A 22 18.06 -3.76 28.98
N GLY A 23 17.87 -2.87 29.96
CA GLY A 23 18.88 -2.59 30.97
C GLY A 23 18.59 -1.38 31.89
N PRO A 24 19.05 -1.39 33.15
CA PRO A 24 18.49 -0.58 34.24
C PRO A 24 19.05 0.84 34.34
N GLY A 25 18.21 1.78 34.73
CA GLY A 25 18.59 3.04 35.37
C GLY A 25 18.20 4.34 34.63
N GLN A 26 17.61 5.28 35.38
CA GLN A 26 17.17 6.60 34.89
C GLN A 26 18.26 7.47 34.22
N ALA A 27 19.52 7.29 34.60
CA ALA A 27 20.67 7.97 33.95
C ALA A 27 20.92 7.50 32.51
N GLY A 28 20.67 6.22 32.23
CA GLY A 28 20.74 5.67 30.87
C GLY A 28 19.60 6.16 29.96
N ALA A 29 18.45 6.53 30.50
CA ALA A 29 17.34 7.08 29.73
C ALA A 29 17.60 8.52 29.29
N ALA A 30 18.21 9.35 30.13
CA ALA A 30 18.58 10.73 29.79
C ALA A 30 19.70 10.82 28.73
N LEU A 31 20.72 9.95 28.82
CA LEU A 31 21.77 9.84 27.81
C LEU A 31 21.23 9.33 26.47
N ARG A 32 20.33 8.34 26.49
CA ARG A 32 19.66 7.85 25.27
C ARG A 32 18.77 8.92 24.64
N ALA A 33 18.02 9.68 25.44
CA ALA A 33 17.20 10.79 24.95
C ALA A 33 18.05 11.89 24.30
N ALA A 34 19.24 12.18 24.86
CA ALA A 34 20.20 13.13 24.27
C ALA A 34 20.82 12.63 22.96
N ASP A 35 21.23 11.36 22.91
CA ASP A 35 21.74 10.72 21.69
C ASP A 35 20.66 10.63 20.61
N GLU A 36 19.44 10.34 21.02
CA GLU A 36 18.29 10.31 20.13
C GLU A 36 17.90 11.70 19.61
N LEU A 37 17.99 12.77 20.44
CA LEU A 37 17.78 14.16 20.00
C LEU A 37 18.86 14.59 19.00
N GLY A 38 20.13 14.33 19.27
CA GLY A 38 21.22 14.61 18.34
C GLY A 38 21.10 13.85 17.01
N ALA A 39 20.65 12.60 17.05
CA ALA A 39 20.37 11.82 15.83
C ALA A 39 19.15 12.36 15.05
N ALA A 40 18.16 12.95 15.72
CA ALA A 40 17.03 13.57 15.05
C ALA A 40 17.39 14.93 14.42
N GLU A 41 18.20 15.75 15.11
CA GLU A 41 18.72 17.02 14.57
C GLU A 41 19.54 16.81 13.29
N ALA A 42 20.32 15.74 13.22
CA ALA A 42 21.08 15.36 12.02
C ALA A 42 20.18 14.99 10.81
N LEU A 43 18.89 14.72 11.03
CA LEU A 43 17.93 14.41 9.98
C LEU A 43 17.18 15.65 9.45
N LEU A 44 17.31 16.82 10.10
CA LEU A 44 16.59 18.04 9.68
C LEU A 44 17.08 18.55 8.33
N GLY A 45 16.22 19.37 7.68
CA GLY A 45 16.46 19.93 6.35
C GLY A 45 15.84 19.07 5.22
N ASP A 46 15.82 19.61 4.03
CA ASP A 46 15.21 18.99 2.84
C ASP A 46 13.76 18.51 3.08
N GLY A 47 12.94 19.33 3.74
CA GLY A 47 11.55 19.02 4.08
C GLY A 47 11.35 18.36 5.46
N ILE A 48 12.42 18.05 6.20
CA ILE A 48 12.30 17.45 7.53
C ILE A 48 12.43 18.52 8.61
N HIS A 49 11.38 18.65 9.43
CA HIS A 49 11.22 19.69 10.45
C HIS A 49 11.07 19.09 11.86
N PRO A 50 11.40 19.85 12.93
CA PRO A 50 11.41 19.31 14.30
C PRO A 50 10.02 19.01 14.87
N SER A 51 8.95 19.61 14.33
CA SER A 51 7.57 19.43 14.80
C SER A 51 6.57 19.48 13.64
N ILE A 52 5.34 19.02 13.87
CA ILE A 52 4.24 19.11 12.90
C ILE A 52 3.93 20.56 12.56
N ASP A 53 3.87 21.44 13.57
CA ASP A 53 3.60 22.88 13.36
C ASP A 53 4.66 23.51 12.45
N ALA A 54 5.94 23.24 12.70
CA ALA A 54 7.04 23.72 11.84
C ALA A 54 6.96 23.13 10.41
N ALA A 55 6.64 21.85 10.28
CA ALA A 55 6.50 21.19 8.98
C ALA A 55 5.33 21.74 8.17
N VAL A 56 4.16 21.93 8.79
CA VAL A 56 2.97 22.50 8.13
C VAL A 56 3.21 23.98 7.79
N GLY A 57 3.84 24.75 8.68
CA GLY A 57 4.17 26.17 8.41
C GLY A 57 5.13 26.33 7.24
N ALA A 58 6.16 25.49 7.12
CA ALA A 58 7.08 25.45 5.99
C ALA A 58 6.35 25.04 4.69
N ALA A 59 5.54 23.99 4.73
CA ALA A 59 4.72 23.55 3.60
C ALA A 59 3.74 24.64 3.15
N HIS A 60 3.14 25.40 4.08
CA HIS A 60 2.25 26.49 3.75
C HIS A 60 2.98 27.63 3.01
N SER A 61 4.17 27.99 3.48
CA SER A 61 5.00 28.99 2.83
C SER A 61 5.44 28.55 1.43
N ALA A 62 5.83 27.28 1.27
CA ALA A 62 6.16 26.67 -0.01
C ALA A 62 4.95 26.64 -0.96
N PHE A 63 3.76 26.30 -0.45
CA PHE A 63 2.52 26.34 -1.20
C PHE A 63 2.24 27.74 -1.78
N LEU A 64 2.36 28.79 -0.96
CA LEU A 64 2.14 30.16 -1.43
C LEU A 64 3.13 30.55 -2.54
N ALA A 65 4.42 30.22 -2.38
CA ALA A 65 5.41 30.44 -3.43
C ALA A 65 5.11 29.63 -4.71
N PHE A 66 4.62 28.40 -4.57
CA PHE A 66 4.31 27.51 -5.69
C PHE A 66 3.06 27.96 -6.47
N THR A 67 2.09 28.61 -5.82
CA THR A 67 0.90 29.18 -6.50
C THR A 67 1.23 30.31 -7.46
N GLU A 68 2.34 31.02 -7.23
CA GLU A 68 2.83 32.05 -8.14
C GLU A 68 3.52 31.46 -9.38
N MET A 69 3.79 30.17 -9.39
CA MET A 69 4.45 29.48 -10.50
C MET A 69 3.42 28.92 -11.48
N GLY A 70 3.67 29.09 -12.77
CA GLY A 70 2.78 28.60 -13.82
C GLY A 70 2.79 27.08 -13.98
N MET A 71 1.86 26.57 -14.78
CA MET A 71 1.70 25.11 -15.03
C MET A 71 2.97 24.48 -15.62
N GLU A 72 3.73 25.19 -16.44
CA GLU A 72 4.97 24.69 -17.00
C GLU A 72 6.03 24.39 -15.91
N SER A 73 6.12 25.25 -14.90
CA SER A 73 6.99 25.01 -13.76
C SER A 73 6.55 23.77 -12.96
N ARG A 74 5.23 23.55 -12.83
CA ARG A 74 4.70 22.32 -12.17
C ARG A 74 5.08 21.06 -12.96
N ARG A 75 4.96 21.09 -14.30
CA ARG A 75 5.41 19.98 -15.16
C ARG A 75 6.88 19.68 -14.94
N THR A 76 7.74 20.71 -15.00
CA THR A 76 9.18 20.57 -14.80
C THR A 76 9.51 19.97 -13.43
N VAL A 77 8.85 20.42 -12.37
CA VAL A 77 9.03 19.90 -11.00
C VAL A 77 8.61 18.42 -10.91
N VAL A 78 7.44 18.07 -11.43
CA VAL A 78 6.94 16.68 -11.39
C VAL A 78 7.81 15.75 -12.22
N GLU A 79 8.28 16.16 -13.40
CA GLU A 79 9.24 15.40 -14.21
C GLU A 79 10.55 15.15 -13.46
N ALA A 80 11.07 16.16 -12.75
CA ALA A 80 12.27 16.00 -11.92
C ALA A 80 12.06 15.03 -10.76
N MET A 81 10.87 15.05 -10.11
CA MET A 81 10.49 14.08 -9.08
C MET A 81 10.45 12.66 -9.66
N ARG A 82 9.77 12.45 -10.81
CA ARG A 82 9.73 11.15 -11.49
C ARG A 82 11.14 10.66 -11.86
N ALA A 83 11.96 11.54 -12.45
CA ALA A 83 13.34 11.22 -12.82
C ALA A 83 14.20 10.82 -11.60
N ALA A 84 14.03 11.51 -10.47
CA ALA A 84 14.71 11.15 -9.22
C ALA A 84 14.26 9.77 -8.71
N MET A 85 12.97 9.48 -8.73
CA MET A 85 12.43 8.20 -8.26
C MET A 85 12.75 7.03 -9.20
N LEU A 86 12.91 7.28 -10.49
CA LEU A 86 13.43 6.27 -11.42
C LEU A 86 14.89 5.89 -11.13
N ARG A 87 15.70 6.83 -10.63
CA ARG A 87 17.09 6.57 -10.23
C ARG A 87 17.23 5.91 -8.86
N GLU A 88 16.42 6.37 -7.89
CA GLU A 88 16.57 6.00 -6.47
C GLU A 88 15.55 4.96 -6.01
N GLY A 89 14.52 4.68 -6.81
CA GLY A 89 13.39 3.84 -6.41
C GLY A 89 13.77 2.40 -6.08
N GLU A 90 14.78 1.83 -6.76
CA GLU A 90 15.34 0.52 -6.43
C GLU A 90 15.98 0.55 -5.04
N ARG A 91 16.90 1.49 -4.79
CA ARG A 91 17.56 1.66 -3.50
C ARG A 91 16.56 1.85 -2.35
N LEU A 92 15.57 2.71 -2.56
CA LEU A 92 14.49 2.94 -1.59
C LEU A 92 13.66 1.68 -1.31
N ALA A 93 13.42 0.84 -2.30
CA ALA A 93 12.69 -0.43 -2.14
C ALA A 93 13.45 -1.42 -1.24
N TYR A 94 14.76 -1.58 -1.46
CA TYR A 94 15.60 -2.42 -0.61
C TYR A 94 15.71 -1.87 0.81
N LEU A 95 15.82 -0.55 0.98
CA LEU A 95 15.81 0.09 2.30
C LEU A 95 14.49 -0.12 3.03
N ALA A 96 13.36 0.01 2.32
CA ALA A 96 12.03 -0.22 2.89
C ALA A 96 11.86 -1.67 3.38
N HIS A 97 12.32 -2.64 2.58
CA HIS A 97 12.30 -4.05 2.98
C HIS A 97 13.22 -4.29 4.21
N ALA A 98 14.43 -3.73 4.20
CA ALA A 98 15.39 -3.91 5.30
C ALA A 98 14.90 -3.28 6.61
N GLU A 99 14.25 -2.11 6.56
CA GLU A 99 13.74 -1.42 7.75
C GLU A 99 12.47 -2.09 8.30
N THR A 100 11.54 -2.47 7.44
CA THR A 100 10.23 -2.99 7.87
C THR A 100 10.22 -4.50 8.09
N GLY A 101 11.07 -5.23 7.39
CA GLY A 101 11.05 -6.69 7.34
C GLY A 101 9.81 -7.28 6.65
N LEU A 102 9.06 -6.45 5.91
CA LEU A 102 7.80 -6.82 5.25
C LEU A 102 7.97 -6.98 3.74
N GLY A 103 7.28 -7.96 3.19
CA GLY A 103 7.18 -8.18 1.76
C GLY A 103 8.51 -8.61 1.11
N ARG A 104 8.65 -8.33 -0.18
CA ARG A 104 9.82 -8.70 -0.99
C ARG A 104 10.44 -7.46 -1.64
N ALA A 105 11.76 -7.33 -1.55
CA ALA A 105 12.48 -6.16 -2.07
C ALA A 105 12.22 -5.94 -3.57
N ASP A 106 12.28 -6.99 -4.39
CA ASP A 106 12.07 -6.91 -5.85
C ASP A 106 10.65 -6.47 -6.20
N ASP A 107 9.64 -6.95 -5.46
CA ASP A 107 8.25 -6.53 -5.65
C ASP A 107 8.06 -5.05 -5.23
N LYS A 108 8.77 -4.58 -4.19
CA LYS A 108 8.79 -3.17 -3.80
C LYS A 108 9.44 -2.27 -4.86
N VAL A 109 10.45 -2.78 -5.59
CA VAL A 109 11.02 -2.07 -6.76
C VAL A 109 9.93 -1.87 -7.81
N GLN A 110 9.17 -2.93 -8.12
CA GLN A 110 8.05 -2.83 -9.08
C GLN A 110 6.98 -1.83 -8.60
N LYS A 111 6.66 -1.78 -7.31
CA LYS A 111 5.73 -0.80 -6.76
C LYS A 111 6.24 0.64 -6.92
N ASN A 112 7.50 0.89 -6.59
CA ASN A 112 8.08 2.23 -6.76
C ASN A 112 8.10 2.65 -8.23
N LEU A 113 8.43 1.74 -9.14
CA LEU A 113 8.39 1.98 -10.59
C LEU A 113 6.96 2.28 -11.06
N LEU A 114 5.99 1.49 -10.62
CA LEU A 114 4.56 1.65 -10.93
C LEU A 114 4.09 3.07 -10.56
N VAL A 115 4.22 3.45 -9.29
CA VAL A 115 3.73 4.75 -8.82
C VAL A 115 4.51 5.93 -9.45
N THR A 116 5.79 5.75 -9.74
CA THR A 116 6.58 6.78 -10.41
C THR A 116 6.10 7.04 -11.82
N THR A 117 5.67 6.01 -12.55
CA THR A 117 5.32 6.09 -13.97
C THR A 117 3.83 6.21 -14.24
N ARG A 118 2.96 5.73 -13.33
CA ARG A 118 1.51 5.63 -13.54
C ARG A 118 0.67 6.54 -12.66
N THR A 119 1.26 7.21 -11.66
CA THR A 119 0.49 8.23 -10.90
C THR A 119 0.11 9.36 -11.86
N PRO A 120 -1.18 9.76 -11.90
CA PRO A 120 -1.63 10.91 -12.68
C PRO A 120 -0.83 12.18 -12.33
N GLY A 121 -0.51 12.95 -13.35
CA GLY A 121 0.32 14.14 -13.24
C GLY A 121 -0.38 15.40 -13.72
N PRO A 122 0.36 16.48 -14.00
CA PRO A 122 -0.22 17.72 -14.53
C PRO A 122 -0.93 17.52 -15.89
N GLU A 123 -0.62 16.46 -16.62
CA GLU A 123 -1.25 16.05 -17.87
C GLU A 123 -2.74 15.73 -17.72
N ASP A 124 -3.18 15.33 -16.54
CA ASP A 124 -4.60 15.02 -16.23
C ASP A 124 -5.41 16.22 -15.77
N LEU A 125 -4.79 17.41 -15.67
CA LEU A 125 -5.39 18.63 -15.14
C LEU A 125 -5.63 19.70 -16.22
N GLU A 126 -5.87 19.29 -17.45
CA GLU A 126 -6.11 20.22 -18.55
C GLU A 126 -7.42 21.01 -18.36
N PRO A 127 -7.40 22.34 -18.59
CA PRO A 127 -8.60 23.13 -18.56
C PRO A 127 -9.61 22.70 -19.60
N GLN A 128 -10.88 22.72 -19.25
CA GLN A 128 -12.00 22.43 -20.16
C GLN A 128 -12.75 23.70 -20.48
N ALA A 129 -13.01 23.95 -21.77
CA ALA A 129 -13.81 25.06 -22.24
C ALA A 129 -15.04 24.57 -23.01
N VAL A 130 -16.20 25.10 -22.66
CA VAL A 130 -17.44 24.87 -23.39
C VAL A 130 -17.93 26.22 -23.91
N THR A 131 -18.17 26.30 -25.23
CA THR A 131 -18.65 27.52 -25.90
C THR A 131 -19.98 27.28 -26.59
N GLY A 132 -20.80 28.33 -26.72
CA GLY A 132 -22.08 28.31 -27.43
C GLY A 132 -22.63 29.73 -27.59
N ASP A 133 -23.85 29.83 -28.14
CA ASP A 133 -24.49 31.13 -28.37
C ASP A 133 -24.72 31.95 -27.11
N GLY A 134 -24.80 31.28 -25.94
CA GLY A 134 -24.94 31.93 -24.63
C GLY A 134 -23.63 32.36 -23.97
N GLY A 135 -22.46 32.14 -24.59
CA GLY A 135 -21.15 32.51 -24.05
C GLY A 135 -20.17 31.37 -23.93
N MET A 136 -19.21 31.50 -23.00
CA MET A 136 -18.15 30.53 -22.76
C MET A 136 -18.02 30.22 -21.24
N THR A 137 -17.84 28.96 -20.91
CA THR A 137 -17.45 28.52 -19.56
C THR A 137 -16.10 27.85 -19.62
N VAL A 138 -15.19 28.24 -18.75
CA VAL A 138 -13.87 27.58 -18.56
C VAL A 138 -13.88 26.95 -17.18
N THR A 139 -13.47 25.67 -17.11
CA THR A 139 -13.32 24.93 -15.85
C THR A 139 -11.85 24.62 -15.66
N GLU A 140 -11.30 25.01 -14.51
CA GLU A 140 -9.94 24.74 -14.08
C GLU A 140 -9.95 24.16 -12.65
N TYR A 141 -8.94 23.34 -12.33
CA TYR A 141 -8.76 22.80 -10.99
C TYR A 141 -7.91 23.74 -10.13
N ALA A 142 -8.38 24.04 -8.92
CA ALA A 142 -7.67 24.84 -7.95
C ALA A 142 -7.08 23.97 -6.83
N PRO A 143 -5.88 24.31 -6.31
CA PRO A 143 -5.29 23.60 -5.18
C PRO A 143 -6.06 23.82 -3.89
N TYR A 144 -6.00 22.86 -2.98
CA TYR A 144 -6.55 23.00 -1.62
C TYR A 144 -5.62 23.76 -0.67
N GLY A 145 -4.31 23.67 -0.85
CA GLY A 145 -3.30 24.20 0.05
C GLY A 145 -2.40 23.10 0.62
N VAL A 146 -2.22 23.05 1.94
CA VAL A 146 -1.47 21.98 2.58
C VAL A 146 -2.37 20.76 2.80
N ILE A 147 -1.90 19.61 2.37
CA ILE A 147 -2.56 18.31 2.56
C ILE A 147 -1.82 17.53 3.64
N GLY A 148 -2.54 17.03 4.64
CA GLY A 148 -1.98 16.12 5.64
C GLY A 148 -2.09 14.68 5.17
N SER A 149 -0.97 13.98 5.04
CA SER A 149 -0.92 12.60 4.56
C SER A 149 -0.41 11.64 5.63
N ILE A 150 -1.18 10.59 5.92
CA ILE A 150 -0.78 9.49 6.81
C ILE A 150 -0.46 8.28 5.96
N THR A 151 0.72 7.68 6.15
CA THR A 151 1.19 6.56 5.32
C THR A 151 1.37 5.27 6.12
N PRO A 152 1.15 4.08 5.48
CA PRO A 152 1.30 2.80 6.14
C PRO A 152 2.76 2.31 6.16
N THR A 153 3.05 1.28 6.95
CA THR A 153 4.34 0.59 6.94
C THR A 153 4.50 -0.40 5.78
N THR A 154 3.39 -0.86 5.21
CA THR A 154 3.39 -1.87 4.13
C THR A 154 3.90 -1.33 2.80
N ASN A 155 3.63 -0.05 2.52
CA ASN A 155 3.95 0.62 1.26
C ASN A 155 4.60 1.99 1.49
N PRO A 156 5.67 2.10 2.31
CA PRO A 156 6.14 3.39 2.80
C PRO A 156 6.63 4.30 1.66
N THR A 157 7.48 3.78 0.77
CA THR A 157 8.08 4.56 -0.31
C THR A 157 7.11 4.83 -1.44
N SER A 158 6.40 3.81 -1.91
CA SER A 158 5.44 3.96 -3.01
C SER A 158 4.29 4.91 -2.65
N THR A 159 3.79 4.88 -1.42
CA THR A 159 2.74 5.82 -0.98
C THR A 159 3.24 7.27 -0.96
N ILE A 160 4.47 7.52 -0.49
CA ILE A 160 5.05 8.86 -0.50
C ILE A 160 5.24 9.35 -1.94
N ILE A 161 5.78 8.51 -2.82
CA ILE A 161 6.00 8.88 -4.24
C ILE A 161 4.66 9.20 -4.91
N ASN A 162 3.67 8.32 -4.79
CA ASN A 162 2.34 8.49 -5.37
C ASN A 162 1.68 9.79 -4.87
N ASN A 163 1.54 9.94 -3.56
CA ASN A 163 0.87 11.08 -2.97
C ASN A 163 1.59 12.40 -3.31
N SER A 164 2.93 12.40 -3.30
CA SER A 164 3.71 13.60 -3.64
C SER A 164 3.49 14.01 -5.10
N ILE A 165 3.58 13.07 -6.05
CA ILE A 165 3.36 13.36 -7.47
C ILE A 165 1.95 13.91 -7.69
N ALA A 166 0.91 13.24 -7.18
CA ALA A 166 -0.48 13.66 -7.38
C ALA A 166 -0.77 15.04 -6.76
N MET A 167 -0.28 15.29 -5.54
CA MET A 167 -0.56 16.55 -4.84
C MET A 167 0.20 17.74 -5.41
N ILE A 168 1.48 17.57 -5.74
CA ILE A 168 2.30 18.61 -6.35
C ILE A 168 1.78 18.93 -7.76
N SER A 169 1.37 17.92 -8.54
CA SER A 169 0.74 18.12 -9.85
C SER A 169 -0.47 19.05 -9.75
N ALA A 170 -1.32 18.86 -8.73
CA ALA A 170 -2.49 19.71 -8.48
C ALA A 170 -2.16 21.05 -7.78
N GLY A 171 -0.87 21.37 -7.61
CA GLY A 171 -0.41 22.64 -7.03
C GLY A 171 -0.51 22.73 -5.50
N ASN A 172 -0.66 21.62 -4.80
CA ASN A 172 -0.68 21.59 -3.34
C ASN A 172 0.72 21.39 -2.77
N ALA A 173 0.87 21.61 -1.45
CA ALA A 173 1.96 21.08 -0.64
C ALA A 173 1.45 19.93 0.24
N VAL A 174 2.35 19.09 0.71
CA VAL A 174 1.98 17.94 1.55
C VAL A 174 2.87 17.82 2.77
N THR A 175 2.25 17.58 3.93
CA THR A 175 2.93 17.21 5.16
C THR A 175 2.61 15.77 5.49
N PHE A 176 3.65 14.93 5.61
CA PHE A 176 3.51 13.52 5.95
C PHE A 176 3.66 13.27 7.44
N ASN A 177 2.79 12.42 7.99
CA ASN A 177 3.08 11.66 9.20
C ASN A 177 3.21 10.19 8.82
N VAL A 178 4.45 9.76 8.65
CA VAL A 178 4.76 8.42 8.18
C VAL A 178 4.64 7.39 9.31
N HIS A 179 4.53 6.10 8.96
CA HIS A 179 4.46 5.06 9.98
C HIS A 179 5.80 4.95 10.75
N PRO A 180 5.80 4.89 12.10
CA PRO A 180 7.05 4.81 12.90
C PRO A 180 7.98 3.65 12.51
N GLY A 181 7.41 2.51 12.08
CA GLY A 181 8.17 1.33 11.62
C GLY A 181 8.86 1.49 10.25
N ALA A 182 8.67 2.63 9.56
CA ALA A 182 9.29 2.93 8.26
C ALA A 182 9.80 4.39 8.21
N ALA A 183 10.14 4.97 9.36
CA ALA A 183 10.47 6.38 9.47
C ALA A 183 11.74 6.76 8.72
N GLN A 184 12.78 5.92 8.74
CA GLN A 184 14.08 6.23 8.15
C GLN A 184 14.00 6.27 6.62
N VAL A 185 13.46 5.24 6.00
CA VAL A 185 13.30 5.19 4.55
C VAL A 185 12.34 6.27 4.04
N SER A 186 11.32 6.60 4.83
CA SER A 186 10.37 7.67 4.49
C SER A 186 11.02 9.05 4.52
N VAL A 187 11.84 9.35 5.53
CA VAL A 187 12.62 10.58 5.61
C VAL A 187 13.58 10.69 4.42
N GLU A 188 14.29 9.62 4.09
CA GLU A 188 15.19 9.59 2.93
C GLU A 188 14.43 9.87 1.62
N ASN A 189 13.28 9.23 1.43
CA ASN A 189 12.45 9.43 0.24
C ASN A 189 11.97 10.90 0.11
N ILE A 190 11.50 11.49 1.21
CA ILE A 190 11.06 12.89 1.26
C ILE A 190 12.21 13.85 0.91
N LYS A 191 13.40 13.64 1.48
CA LYS A 191 14.58 14.44 1.17
C LYS A 191 14.95 14.39 -0.31
N LEU A 192 14.98 13.20 -0.90
CA LEU A 192 15.29 13.03 -2.33
C LEU A 192 14.28 13.74 -3.23
N LEU A 193 12.99 13.67 -2.89
CA LEU A 193 11.94 14.36 -3.63
C LEU A 193 12.09 15.89 -3.52
N ASN A 194 12.34 16.45 -2.33
CA ASN A 194 12.58 17.88 -2.17
C ASN A 194 13.84 18.36 -2.89
N GLN A 195 14.93 17.59 -2.84
CA GLN A 195 16.15 17.92 -3.61
C GLN A 195 15.86 17.97 -5.12
N ALA A 196 15.04 17.04 -5.64
CA ALA A 196 14.63 17.07 -7.04
C ALA A 196 13.77 18.31 -7.37
N ILE A 197 12.82 18.66 -6.49
CA ILE A 197 11.96 19.84 -6.63
C ILE A 197 12.82 21.11 -6.67
N VAL A 198 13.71 21.30 -5.70
CA VAL A 198 14.57 22.48 -5.63
C VAL A 198 15.55 22.53 -6.81
N GLY A 199 16.13 21.40 -7.19
CA GLY A 199 16.99 21.28 -8.37
C GLY A 199 16.31 21.65 -9.70
N ALA A 200 14.99 21.53 -9.76
CA ALA A 200 14.14 21.93 -10.89
C ALA A 200 13.62 23.38 -10.80
N GLY A 201 14.05 24.14 -9.77
CA GLY A 201 13.62 25.52 -9.54
C GLY A 201 12.30 25.66 -8.77
N GLY A 202 11.77 24.57 -8.21
CA GLY A 202 10.61 24.62 -7.32
C GLY A 202 10.99 25.11 -5.92
N PRO A 203 10.00 25.57 -5.13
CA PRO A 203 10.26 26.01 -3.76
C PRO A 203 10.66 24.84 -2.85
N PRO A 204 11.54 25.08 -1.86
CA PRO A 204 11.82 24.09 -0.83
C PRO A 204 10.57 23.80 0.00
N ASP A 205 10.53 22.65 0.66
CA ASP A 205 9.48 22.29 1.62
C ASP A 205 8.07 22.09 1.05
N LEU A 206 7.94 21.82 -0.25
CA LEU A 206 6.65 21.39 -0.80
C LEU A 206 6.20 20.03 -0.24
N ILE A 207 7.15 19.23 0.21
CA ILE A 207 6.92 17.94 0.85
C ILE A 207 7.61 17.98 2.20
N THR A 208 6.85 17.85 3.29
CA THR A 208 7.41 17.93 4.63
C THR A 208 7.04 16.76 5.51
N ALA A 209 7.84 16.54 6.55
CA ALA A 209 7.57 15.56 7.61
C ALA A 209 8.36 15.90 8.88
N THR A 210 8.12 15.12 9.94
CA THR A 210 8.94 15.10 11.15
C THR A 210 9.86 13.89 11.16
N PRO A 211 11.05 13.96 11.78
CA PRO A 211 11.99 12.83 11.82
C PRO A 211 11.51 11.68 12.72
N ARG A 212 10.55 11.94 13.62
CA ARG A 212 10.01 10.98 14.58
C ARG A 212 8.49 11.03 14.62
N PRO A 213 7.83 10.34 13.69
CA PRO A 213 6.39 10.25 13.66
C PRO A 213 5.87 9.41 14.83
N THR A 214 4.74 9.85 15.42
CA THR A 214 4.03 9.15 16.48
C THR A 214 2.52 9.19 16.22
N LEU A 215 1.74 8.51 17.06
CA LEU A 215 0.27 8.63 17.02
C LEU A 215 -0.19 10.04 17.42
N GLU A 216 0.52 10.68 18.33
CA GLU A 216 0.25 12.04 18.78
C GLU A 216 0.50 13.03 17.63
N SER A 217 1.65 12.93 16.94
CA SER A 217 1.94 13.77 15.77
C SER A 217 0.95 13.54 14.62
N ALA A 218 0.43 12.31 14.45
CA ALA A 218 -0.63 12.05 13.49
C ALA A 218 -1.92 12.81 13.84
N LYS A 219 -2.34 12.81 15.11
CA LYS A 219 -3.50 13.57 15.57
C LYS A 219 -3.29 15.08 15.45
N GLU A 220 -2.11 15.57 15.80
CA GLU A 220 -1.72 16.98 15.62
C GLU A 220 -1.86 17.39 14.15
N LEU A 221 -1.31 16.62 13.21
CA LEU A 221 -1.45 16.85 11.77
C LEU A 221 -2.91 16.86 11.32
N MET A 222 -3.70 15.86 11.75
CA MET A 222 -5.11 15.77 11.38
C MET A 222 -5.93 16.99 11.88
N GLN A 223 -5.55 17.57 13.00
CA GLN A 223 -6.26 18.70 13.63
C GLN A 223 -5.70 20.08 13.24
N HIS A 224 -4.50 20.13 12.65
CA HIS A 224 -3.79 21.38 12.37
C HIS A 224 -4.63 22.33 11.50
N PRO A 225 -4.82 23.62 11.86
CA PRO A 225 -5.75 24.53 11.18
C PRO A 225 -5.41 24.78 9.71
N ASP A 226 -4.12 24.80 9.35
CA ASP A 226 -3.65 25.06 7.99
C ASP A 226 -3.68 23.81 7.09
N VAL A 227 -3.94 22.63 7.62
CA VAL A 227 -4.20 21.42 6.83
C VAL A 227 -5.64 21.42 6.33
N ARG A 228 -5.83 21.39 5.02
CA ARG A 228 -7.16 21.53 4.37
C ARG A 228 -7.82 20.20 4.04
N VAL A 229 -7.04 19.21 3.67
CA VAL A 229 -7.50 17.87 3.28
C VAL A 229 -6.63 16.83 3.98
N LEU A 230 -7.24 15.74 4.37
CA LEU A 230 -6.53 14.56 4.88
C LEU A 230 -6.53 13.46 3.83
N LEU A 231 -5.37 12.88 3.56
CA LEU A 231 -5.21 11.66 2.78
C LEU A 231 -4.60 10.59 3.68
N VAL A 232 -5.39 9.58 4.02
CA VAL A 232 -5.02 8.60 5.05
C VAL A 232 -5.07 7.20 4.48
N THR A 233 -3.93 6.52 4.46
CA THR A 233 -3.82 5.10 4.13
C THR A 233 -3.35 4.35 5.37
N GLY A 234 -4.17 3.43 5.87
CA GLY A 234 -3.82 2.69 7.08
C GLY A 234 -4.96 1.87 7.66
N GLY A 235 -4.73 1.31 8.84
CA GLY A 235 -5.70 0.45 9.51
C GLY A 235 -6.95 1.18 10.00
N PRO A 236 -7.98 0.41 10.45
CA PRO A 236 -9.31 0.96 10.80
C PRO A 236 -9.26 2.07 11.86
N ALA A 237 -8.31 2.00 12.80
CA ALA A 237 -8.20 2.97 13.89
C ALA A 237 -7.81 4.38 13.38
N VAL A 238 -6.78 4.47 12.53
CA VAL A 238 -6.32 5.76 11.99
C VAL A 238 -7.32 6.34 10.98
N VAL A 239 -7.93 5.49 10.16
CA VAL A 239 -9.02 5.88 9.25
C VAL A 239 -10.21 6.42 10.05
N GLY A 240 -10.63 5.72 11.10
CA GLY A 240 -11.72 6.17 11.97
C GLY A 240 -11.42 7.51 12.66
N GLU A 241 -10.18 7.78 13.04
CA GLU A 241 -9.79 9.07 13.62
C GLU A 241 -9.87 10.20 12.58
N ALA A 242 -9.36 9.97 11.37
CA ALA A 242 -9.46 10.95 10.28
C ALA A 242 -10.92 11.30 9.93
N MET A 243 -11.80 10.29 9.86
CA MET A 243 -13.22 10.47 9.56
C MET A 243 -14.01 11.22 10.64
N ARG A 244 -13.50 11.33 11.85
CA ARG A 244 -14.11 12.12 12.94
C ARG A 244 -13.72 13.59 12.86
N THR A 245 -12.70 13.96 12.09
CA THR A 245 -12.33 15.37 11.93
C THR A 245 -13.36 16.12 11.09
N PRO A 246 -13.51 17.44 11.26
CA PRO A 246 -14.41 18.25 10.41
C PRO A 246 -13.83 18.52 9.03
N LYS A 247 -12.68 17.95 8.68
CA LYS A 247 -11.97 18.17 7.42
C LYS A 247 -12.45 17.20 6.35
N LYS A 248 -12.26 17.58 5.09
CA LYS A 248 -12.36 16.62 3.98
C LYS A 248 -11.29 15.56 4.17
N ALA A 249 -11.71 14.31 4.27
CA ALA A 249 -10.83 13.17 4.39
C ALA A 249 -11.04 12.19 3.21
N ILE A 250 -9.95 11.81 2.58
CA ILE A 250 -9.89 10.72 1.59
C ILE A 250 -9.13 9.60 2.29
N THR A 251 -9.80 8.47 2.49
CA THR A 251 -9.26 7.40 3.31
C THR A 251 -9.23 6.08 2.55
N ALA A 252 -8.12 5.35 2.65
CA ALA A 252 -7.98 3.96 2.21
C ALA A 252 -7.73 3.09 3.45
N GLY A 253 -8.72 2.26 3.75
CA GLY A 253 -8.73 1.34 4.89
C GLY A 253 -8.30 -0.08 4.52
N PRO A 254 -8.66 -1.08 5.35
CA PRO A 254 -8.40 -2.49 5.07
C PRO A 254 -9.16 -2.96 3.84
N GLY A 255 -8.69 -4.03 3.22
CA GLY A 255 -9.35 -4.71 2.12
C GLY A 255 -9.33 -6.23 2.31
N ASN A 256 -10.38 -6.90 1.83
CA ASN A 256 -10.40 -8.37 1.73
C ASN A 256 -10.82 -8.77 0.30
N PRO A 257 -10.02 -8.43 -0.74
CA PRO A 257 -10.40 -8.57 -2.14
C PRO A 257 -10.65 -10.01 -2.56
N PRO A 258 -11.88 -10.37 -3.02
CA PRO A 258 -12.18 -11.67 -3.58
C PRO A 258 -11.80 -11.75 -5.06
N ALA A 259 -11.33 -12.93 -5.50
CA ALA A 259 -11.21 -13.32 -6.89
C ALA A 259 -12.25 -14.38 -7.22
N VAL A 260 -13.19 -14.08 -8.10
CA VAL A 260 -14.22 -15.03 -8.55
C VAL A 260 -13.78 -15.69 -9.85
N VAL A 261 -13.94 -17.02 -9.95
CA VAL A 261 -13.66 -17.78 -11.18
C VAL A 261 -14.90 -18.58 -11.57
N ASP A 262 -15.51 -18.24 -12.71
CA ASP A 262 -16.67 -18.96 -13.20
C ASP A 262 -16.29 -20.07 -14.21
N GLN A 263 -17.28 -20.84 -14.64
CA GLN A 263 -17.10 -21.97 -15.55
C GLN A 263 -16.71 -21.56 -16.98
N THR A 264 -16.80 -20.26 -17.34
CA THR A 264 -16.44 -19.75 -18.66
C THR A 264 -15.03 -19.19 -18.74
N ALA A 265 -14.34 -19.11 -17.60
CA ALA A 265 -13.01 -18.55 -17.49
C ALA A 265 -11.96 -19.31 -18.31
N ASP A 266 -10.92 -18.61 -18.77
CA ASP A 266 -9.66 -19.26 -19.07
C ASP A 266 -9.00 -19.65 -17.75
N VAL A 267 -9.28 -20.89 -17.31
CA VAL A 267 -8.91 -21.36 -15.98
C VAL A 267 -7.39 -21.47 -15.78
N ASP A 268 -6.64 -21.76 -16.85
CA ASP A 268 -5.18 -21.84 -16.78
C ASP A 268 -4.59 -20.44 -16.58
N GLN A 269 -5.07 -19.44 -17.33
CA GLN A 269 -4.67 -18.05 -17.15
C GLN A 269 -5.14 -17.50 -15.80
N ALA A 270 -6.36 -17.79 -15.37
CA ALA A 270 -6.88 -17.39 -14.06
C ALA A 270 -5.99 -17.89 -12.91
N GLY A 271 -5.51 -19.14 -12.98
CA GLY A 271 -4.58 -19.69 -12.00
C GLY A 271 -3.25 -18.93 -11.94
N ILE A 272 -2.70 -18.55 -13.09
CA ILE A 272 -1.46 -17.77 -13.19
C ILE A 272 -1.67 -16.37 -12.59
N ASP A 273 -2.77 -15.69 -12.97
CA ASP A 273 -3.06 -14.32 -12.56
C ASP A 273 -3.29 -14.23 -11.05
N ILE A 274 -4.09 -15.13 -10.49
CA ILE A 274 -4.36 -15.20 -9.05
C ILE A 274 -3.07 -15.46 -8.26
N VAL A 275 -2.21 -16.40 -8.72
CA VAL A 275 -0.94 -16.67 -8.03
C VAL A 275 -0.04 -15.43 -8.06
N ARG A 276 0.05 -14.76 -9.22
CA ARG A 276 0.85 -13.53 -9.36
C ARG A 276 0.34 -12.40 -8.47
N GLY A 277 -0.98 -12.15 -8.49
CA GLY A 277 -1.61 -11.10 -7.71
C GLY A 277 -1.51 -11.36 -6.20
N ALA A 278 -1.95 -12.54 -5.77
CA ALA A 278 -1.96 -12.92 -4.37
C ALA A 278 -0.58 -13.12 -3.72
N SER A 279 0.47 -13.31 -4.50
CA SER A 279 1.84 -13.45 -3.98
C SER A 279 2.67 -12.18 -4.09
N PHE A 280 2.14 -11.14 -4.71
CA PHE A 280 2.87 -9.90 -4.91
C PHE A 280 3.16 -9.22 -3.58
N ASP A 281 4.42 -8.88 -3.37
CA ASP A 281 4.94 -8.33 -2.11
C ASP A 281 4.46 -9.09 -0.85
N ASN A 282 4.39 -10.41 -0.95
CA ASN A 282 3.87 -11.32 0.10
C ASN A 282 2.45 -10.97 0.56
N ASN A 283 1.59 -10.52 -0.35
CA ASN A 283 0.19 -10.21 -0.09
C ASN A 283 -0.05 -9.06 0.90
N ILE A 284 0.89 -8.12 1.05
CA ILE A 284 0.72 -7.00 1.98
C ILE A 284 0.04 -5.78 1.37
N ILE A 285 -0.19 -5.77 0.06
CA ILE A 285 -0.94 -4.70 -0.56
C ILE A 285 -2.44 -4.95 -0.37
N CYS A 286 -3.16 -3.91 -0.03
CA CYS A 286 -4.60 -3.98 0.23
C CYS A 286 -5.45 -4.38 -1.00
N VAL A 287 -4.92 -4.25 -2.22
CA VAL A 287 -5.59 -4.67 -3.46
C VAL A 287 -5.36 -6.14 -3.82
N ASP A 288 -4.34 -6.80 -3.26
CA ASP A 288 -3.99 -8.19 -3.59
C ASP A 288 -5.16 -9.13 -3.25
N GLU A 289 -5.34 -10.18 -4.05
CA GLU A 289 -6.36 -11.19 -3.83
C GLU A 289 -6.19 -11.86 -2.47
N LYS A 290 -7.25 -11.88 -1.66
CA LYS A 290 -7.27 -12.49 -0.32
C LYS A 290 -8.04 -13.81 -0.28
N THR A 291 -8.95 -14.02 -1.21
CA THR A 291 -9.80 -15.22 -1.29
C THR A 291 -10.10 -15.53 -2.73
N THR A 292 -9.97 -16.80 -3.12
CA THR A 292 -10.44 -17.31 -4.42
C THR A 292 -11.75 -18.06 -4.24
N ILE A 293 -12.79 -17.64 -4.96
CA ILE A 293 -14.13 -18.28 -4.96
C ILE A 293 -14.37 -18.83 -6.34
N VAL A 294 -14.47 -20.13 -6.46
CA VAL A 294 -14.51 -20.83 -7.76
C VAL A 294 -15.73 -21.72 -7.91
N VAL A 295 -16.33 -21.68 -9.08
CA VAL A 295 -17.43 -22.63 -9.41
C VAL A 295 -16.86 -24.05 -9.47
N ASP A 296 -17.53 -25.00 -8.78
CA ASP A 296 -17.04 -26.36 -8.53
C ASP A 296 -16.61 -27.10 -9.79
N THR A 297 -17.31 -26.90 -10.90
CA THR A 297 -17.02 -27.57 -12.19
C THR A 297 -15.62 -27.29 -12.74
N VAL A 298 -14.99 -26.19 -12.36
CA VAL A 298 -13.64 -25.80 -12.81
C VAL A 298 -12.60 -25.75 -11.69
N ALA A 299 -13.01 -26.00 -10.44
CA ALA A 299 -12.16 -25.85 -9.26
C ALA A 299 -10.91 -26.72 -9.29
N ASP A 300 -11.02 -28.00 -9.64
CA ASP A 300 -9.86 -28.90 -9.73
C ASP A 300 -8.85 -28.43 -10.79
N LYS A 301 -9.35 -27.90 -11.91
CA LYS A 301 -8.48 -27.35 -12.96
C LYS A 301 -7.77 -26.09 -12.46
N LEU A 302 -8.49 -25.20 -11.77
CA LEU A 302 -7.93 -23.98 -11.21
C LEU A 302 -6.81 -24.26 -10.19
N VAL A 303 -7.07 -25.15 -9.22
CA VAL A 303 -6.05 -25.50 -8.21
C VAL A 303 -4.80 -26.09 -8.86
N ARG A 304 -4.96 -26.95 -9.88
CA ARG A 304 -3.81 -27.45 -10.66
C ARG A 304 -3.06 -26.32 -11.39
N ALA A 305 -3.78 -25.39 -12.00
CA ALA A 305 -3.18 -24.23 -12.68
C ALA A 305 -2.38 -23.36 -11.69
N MET A 306 -2.94 -23.11 -10.49
CA MET A 306 -2.23 -22.37 -9.44
C MET A 306 -0.95 -23.08 -8.99
N VAL A 307 -1.00 -24.42 -8.81
CA VAL A 307 0.20 -25.22 -8.46
C VAL A 307 1.24 -25.16 -9.59
N ASN A 308 0.81 -25.27 -10.84
CA ASN A 308 1.71 -25.15 -12.00
C ASN A 308 2.33 -23.74 -12.12
N ALA A 309 1.64 -22.72 -11.62
CA ALA A 309 2.14 -21.34 -11.55
C ALA A 309 3.07 -21.07 -10.34
N GLY A 310 3.41 -22.11 -9.55
CA GLY A 310 4.36 -22.00 -8.44
C GLY A 310 3.74 -21.91 -7.04
N ALA A 311 2.43 -22.13 -6.90
CA ALA A 311 1.81 -22.23 -5.59
C ALA A 311 2.04 -23.61 -4.95
N TYR A 312 2.17 -23.63 -3.61
CA TYR A 312 2.20 -24.87 -2.82
C TYR A 312 0.80 -25.18 -2.29
N ARG A 313 0.25 -26.34 -2.65
CA ARG A 313 -1.04 -26.80 -2.11
C ARG A 313 -0.85 -27.43 -0.75
N LEU A 314 -1.38 -26.78 0.29
CA LEU A 314 -1.38 -27.28 1.67
C LEU A 314 -2.28 -28.52 1.80
N LYS A 315 -1.79 -29.52 2.54
CA LYS A 315 -2.60 -30.62 3.01
C LYS A 315 -3.39 -30.18 4.25
N GLU A 316 -4.47 -30.85 4.56
CA GLU A 316 -5.34 -30.50 5.69
C GLU A 316 -4.60 -30.41 7.04
N HIS A 317 -3.67 -31.31 7.31
CA HIS A 317 -2.88 -31.29 8.55
C HIS A 317 -1.80 -30.20 8.56
N GLU A 318 -1.30 -29.77 7.39
CA GLU A 318 -0.40 -28.64 7.24
C GLU A 318 -1.15 -27.33 7.46
N LEU A 319 -2.36 -27.21 6.87
CA LEU A 319 -3.24 -26.06 7.11
C LEU A 319 -3.54 -25.88 8.60
N ARG A 320 -3.95 -26.94 9.31
CA ARG A 320 -4.21 -26.87 10.76
C ARG A 320 -2.99 -26.41 11.57
N ARG A 321 -1.77 -26.82 11.19
CA ARG A 321 -0.55 -26.31 11.83
C ARG A 321 -0.32 -24.83 11.50
N LEU A 322 -0.51 -24.45 10.24
CA LEU A 322 -0.33 -23.08 9.79
C LEU A 322 -1.30 -22.12 10.49
N GLU A 323 -2.56 -22.52 10.67
CA GLU A 323 -3.55 -21.74 11.42
C GLU A 323 -3.09 -21.40 12.84
N GLY A 324 -2.46 -22.37 13.53
CA GLY A 324 -1.88 -22.17 14.86
C GLY A 324 -0.70 -21.18 14.89
N VAL A 325 -0.05 -20.96 13.75
CA VAL A 325 1.07 -20.00 13.59
C VAL A 325 0.57 -18.61 13.24
N ILE A 326 -0.32 -18.51 12.24
CA ILE A 326 -0.72 -17.24 11.64
C ILE A 326 -1.90 -16.55 12.33
N PHE A 327 -2.65 -17.26 13.19
CA PHE A 327 -3.73 -16.67 13.99
C PHE A 327 -3.40 -16.65 15.48
N ASN A 328 -3.50 -15.50 16.11
CA ASN A 328 -3.58 -15.40 17.58
C ASN A 328 -4.92 -15.92 18.08
N GLN A 329 -5.97 -15.75 17.29
CA GLN A 329 -7.31 -16.25 17.55
C GLN A 329 -8.04 -16.49 16.24
N MET A 330 -8.48 -17.71 16.02
CA MET A 330 -9.38 -18.05 14.91
C MET A 330 -10.72 -17.34 15.08
N GLY A 331 -11.29 -16.86 13.99
CA GLY A 331 -12.66 -16.37 13.96
C GLY A 331 -13.66 -17.52 14.12
N GLY A 332 -14.90 -17.19 14.47
CA GLY A 332 -16.01 -18.12 14.34
C GLY A 332 -16.45 -18.26 12.86
N PRO A 333 -17.44 -19.12 12.58
CA PRO A 333 -17.98 -19.22 11.21
C PRO A 333 -18.39 -17.86 10.65
N ASN A 334 -17.94 -17.55 9.43
CA ASN A 334 -18.20 -16.29 8.72
C ASN A 334 -17.71 -15.03 9.47
N LYS A 335 -16.64 -15.16 10.25
CA LYS A 335 -16.05 -14.04 10.99
C LYS A 335 -14.53 -14.00 10.82
N PRO A 336 -13.93 -12.80 10.76
CA PRO A 336 -12.49 -12.67 10.73
C PRO A 336 -11.85 -13.17 12.02
N GLY A 337 -10.65 -13.75 11.89
CA GLY A 337 -9.75 -14.04 13.01
C GLY A 337 -8.83 -12.88 13.34
N ALA A 338 -8.11 -12.98 14.45
CA ALA A 338 -7.02 -12.08 14.79
C ALA A 338 -5.70 -12.66 14.28
N ILE A 339 -5.12 -12.01 13.29
CA ILE A 339 -3.84 -12.41 12.70
C ILE A 339 -2.70 -12.18 13.69
N ASN A 340 -1.71 -13.08 13.67
CA ASN A 340 -0.45 -12.90 14.36
C ASN A 340 0.43 -11.90 13.58
N PRO A 341 0.72 -10.69 14.12
CA PRO A 341 1.46 -9.65 13.41
C PRO A 341 2.88 -10.05 12.99
N ASP A 342 3.49 -11.02 13.69
CA ASP A 342 4.86 -11.46 13.41
C ASP A 342 5.00 -12.15 12.04
N TRP A 343 3.89 -12.62 11.48
CA TRP A 343 3.83 -13.30 10.19
C TRP A 343 3.35 -12.44 9.02
N ILE A 344 2.94 -11.21 9.29
CA ILE A 344 2.57 -10.26 8.22
C ILE A 344 3.75 -10.03 7.29
N GLY A 345 3.53 -10.19 6.00
CA GLY A 345 4.51 -9.94 4.95
C GLY A 345 5.69 -10.91 4.90
N LYS A 346 5.64 -12.03 5.61
CA LYS A 346 6.69 -13.07 5.54
C LYS A 346 6.52 -13.95 4.31
N ASP A 347 7.64 -14.49 3.81
CA ASP A 347 7.65 -15.37 2.65
C ASP A 347 6.87 -16.69 2.89
N ALA A 348 6.24 -17.21 1.86
CA ALA A 348 5.56 -18.50 1.91
C ALA A 348 6.50 -19.64 2.35
N GLY A 349 7.77 -19.59 1.93
CA GLY A 349 8.79 -20.55 2.37
C GLY A 349 9.06 -20.48 3.87
N ALA A 350 9.05 -19.29 4.48
CA ALA A 350 9.21 -19.13 5.93
C ALA A 350 8.01 -19.70 6.70
N LEU A 351 6.80 -19.50 6.19
CA LEU A 351 5.58 -20.09 6.75
C LEU A 351 5.60 -21.63 6.69
N LEU A 352 6.07 -22.21 5.58
CA LEU A 352 6.23 -23.67 5.45
C LEU A 352 7.31 -24.22 6.39
N ALA A 353 8.44 -23.53 6.51
CA ALA A 353 9.52 -23.92 7.43
C ALA A 353 9.05 -23.96 8.88
N GLU A 354 8.24 -22.96 9.30
CA GLU A 354 7.70 -22.89 10.66
C GLU A 354 6.79 -24.08 11.00
N ILE A 355 6.03 -24.58 10.03
CA ILE A 355 5.20 -25.77 10.21
C ILE A 355 5.93 -27.08 9.91
N GLY A 356 7.25 -27.05 9.72
CA GLY A 356 8.08 -28.23 9.48
C GLY A 356 7.88 -28.89 8.11
N VAL A 357 7.55 -28.11 7.09
CA VAL A 357 7.43 -28.57 5.70
C VAL A 357 8.62 -28.05 4.90
N PRO A 358 9.60 -28.90 4.59
CA PRO A 358 10.70 -28.49 3.73
C PRO A 358 10.23 -28.35 2.29
N VAL A 359 10.70 -27.31 1.61
CA VAL A 359 10.45 -27.08 0.19
C VAL A 359 11.74 -26.74 -0.52
N ASP A 360 11.87 -27.20 -1.75
CA ASP A 360 12.94 -26.82 -2.65
C ASP A 360 12.45 -25.69 -3.57
N GLY A 361 13.22 -24.62 -3.67
CA GLY A 361 12.92 -23.47 -4.53
C GLY A 361 12.09 -22.37 -3.86
N ASP A 362 11.77 -21.36 -4.67
CA ASP A 362 11.00 -20.16 -4.25
C ASP A 362 9.49 -20.40 -4.37
N VAL A 363 8.86 -20.81 -3.27
CA VAL A 363 7.39 -20.89 -3.19
C VAL A 363 6.83 -19.50 -2.95
N ARG A 364 5.97 -19.04 -3.86
CA ARG A 364 5.40 -17.67 -3.81
C ARG A 364 4.07 -17.61 -3.06
N LEU A 365 3.27 -18.66 -3.08
CA LEU A 365 1.91 -18.67 -2.53
C LEU A 365 1.58 -20.03 -1.92
N LEU A 366 0.91 -20.05 -0.78
CA LEU A 366 0.29 -21.24 -0.18
C LEU A 366 -1.19 -21.26 -0.53
N VAL A 367 -1.69 -22.37 -1.03
CA VAL A 367 -3.10 -22.53 -1.43
C VAL A 367 -3.75 -23.59 -0.55
N ALA A 368 -4.90 -23.28 0.03
CA ALA A 368 -5.70 -24.19 0.84
C ALA A 368 -7.16 -24.19 0.40
N GLU A 369 -7.71 -25.36 0.07
CA GLU A 369 -9.14 -25.51 -0.13
C GLU A 369 -9.85 -25.56 1.23
N VAL A 370 -10.82 -24.66 1.43
CA VAL A 370 -11.51 -24.47 2.71
C VAL A 370 -13.02 -24.27 2.50
N PRO A 371 -13.87 -24.57 3.49
CA PRO A 371 -15.28 -24.21 3.44
C PRO A 371 -15.49 -22.69 3.51
N ALA A 372 -16.62 -22.21 3.02
CA ALA A 372 -16.94 -20.77 2.94
C ALA A 372 -16.93 -20.06 4.31
N GLU A 373 -17.19 -20.79 5.38
CA GLU A 373 -17.25 -20.29 6.75
C GLU A 373 -15.86 -20.15 7.40
N HIS A 374 -14.80 -20.62 6.73
CA HIS A 374 -13.44 -20.69 7.28
C HIS A 374 -12.86 -19.29 7.53
N SER A 375 -12.19 -19.08 8.66
CA SER A 375 -11.66 -17.77 9.07
C SER A 375 -10.77 -17.10 8.03
N LEU A 376 -9.97 -17.86 7.27
CA LEU A 376 -9.14 -17.30 6.18
C LEU A 376 -9.94 -16.57 5.11
N VAL A 377 -11.16 -17.01 4.82
CA VAL A 377 -12.06 -16.37 3.82
C VAL A 377 -12.50 -14.98 4.27
N TRP A 378 -12.61 -14.79 5.57
CA TRP A 378 -13.15 -13.58 6.19
C TRP A 378 -12.07 -12.66 6.77
N THR A 379 -10.80 -13.01 6.62
CA THR A 379 -9.67 -12.30 7.23
C THR A 379 -8.75 -11.74 6.15
N GLU A 380 -8.43 -10.46 6.23
CA GLU A 380 -7.31 -9.89 5.48
C GLU A 380 -6.00 -10.45 6.06
N GLN A 381 -5.43 -11.48 5.41
CA GLN A 381 -4.30 -12.23 5.98
C GLN A 381 -3.00 -11.42 5.96
N MET A 382 -2.78 -10.58 4.93
CA MET A 382 -1.55 -9.84 4.69
C MET A 382 -0.30 -10.75 4.65
N MET A 383 -0.46 -11.94 4.12
CA MET A 383 0.58 -12.95 3.92
C MET A 383 0.20 -13.87 2.74
N PRO A 384 1.16 -14.55 2.09
CA PRO A 384 0.91 -15.32 0.88
C PRO A 384 0.20 -16.67 1.18
N VAL A 385 -1.00 -16.58 1.72
CA VAL A 385 -1.88 -17.72 2.04
C VAL A 385 -3.24 -17.49 1.42
N MET A 386 -3.57 -18.28 0.39
CA MET A 386 -4.79 -18.13 -0.40
C MET A 386 -5.82 -19.23 -0.07
N PRO A 387 -6.92 -18.90 0.61
CA PRO A 387 -8.06 -19.79 0.71
C PRO A 387 -8.78 -19.91 -0.64
N VAL A 388 -9.11 -21.14 -1.02
CA VAL A 388 -9.93 -21.46 -2.21
C VAL A 388 -11.24 -22.07 -1.74
N VAL A 389 -12.35 -21.45 -2.13
CA VAL A 389 -13.70 -21.87 -1.78
C VAL A 389 -14.43 -22.35 -3.02
N ARG A 390 -14.96 -23.57 -2.98
CA ARG A 390 -15.83 -24.12 -4.03
C ARG A 390 -17.28 -23.72 -3.80
N VAL A 391 -17.93 -23.30 -4.85
CA VAL A 391 -19.37 -22.94 -4.84
C VAL A 391 -20.09 -23.62 -6.00
N ARG A 392 -21.40 -23.76 -5.87
CA ARG A 392 -22.22 -24.49 -6.86
C ARG A 392 -22.34 -23.75 -8.21
N ASP A 393 -22.41 -22.44 -8.19
CA ASP A 393 -22.64 -21.57 -9.36
C ASP A 393 -22.07 -20.15 -9.14
N VAL A 394 -22.09 -19.34 -10.18
CA VAL A 394 -21.51 -18.00 -10.14
C VAL A 394 -22.32 -17.02 -9.28
N ASP A 395 -23.62 -17.21 -9.13
CA ASP A 395 -24.43 -16.35 -8.25
C ASP A 395 -24.04 -16.56 -6.79
N ALA A 396 -23.82 -17.82 -6.39
CA ALA A 396 -23.27 -18.14 -5.07
C ALA A 396 -21.84 -17.60 -4.89
N ALA A 397 -21.02 -17.56 -5.95
CA ALA A 397 -19.70 -16.97 -5.90
C ALA A 397 -19.75 -15.47 -5.64
N ILE A 398 -20.58 -14.74 -6.39
CA ILE A 398 -20.75 -13.28 -6.24
C ILE A 398 -21.32 -12.95 -4.86
N ASP A 399 -22.32 -13.69 -4.38
CA ASP A 399 -22.89 -13.50 -3.03
C ASP A 399 -21.83 -13.67 -1.94
N LEU A 400 -21.03 -14.73 -2.02
CA LEU A 400 -19.93 -14.94 -1.05
C LEU A 400 -18.87 -13.84 -1.15
N ALA A 401 -18.50 -13.41 -2.37
CA ALA A 401 -17.56 -12.34 -2.60
C ALA A 401 -17.99 -11.03 -1.90
N VAL A 402 -19.24 -10.63 -2.09
CA VAL A 402 -19.83 -9.43 -1.46
C VAL A 402 -19.78 -9.53 0.07
N ARG A 403 -20.14 -10.69 0.62
CA ARG A 403 -20.18 -10.87 2.09
C ARG A 403 -18.79 -10.93 2.71
N SER A 404 -17.85 -11.62 2.09
CA SER A 404 -16.49 -11.79 2.62
C SER A 404 -15.64 -10.53 2.47
N GLU A 405 -15.99 -9.61 1.57
CA GLU A 405 -15.33 -8.31 1.39
C GLU A 405 -15.73 -7.29 2.49
N HIS A 406 -16.71 -7.62 3.32
CA HIS A 406 -17.15 -6.83 4.50
C HIS A 406 -17.72 -5.44 4.21
N GLY A 407 -17.99 -5.09 2.96
CA GLY A 407 -18.48 -3.77 2.57
C GLY A 407 -17.40 -2.69 2.61
N PHE A 408 -16.12 -3.07 2.57
CA PHE A 408 -15.00 -2.15 2.43
C PHE A 408 -15.01 -1.44 1.08
N ARG A 409 -15.59 -2.07 0.05
CA ARG A 409 -15.70 -1.55 -1.33
C ARG A 409 -14.36 -1.21 -1.94
N HIS A 410 -13.35 -2.04 -1.61
CA HIS A 410 -11.97 -1.79 -1.99
C HIS A 410 -11.69 -2.31 -3.40
N THR A 411 -11.50 -3.60 -3.56
CA THR A 411 -11.08 -4.24 -4.81
C THR A 411 -11.73 -5.62 -4.95
N ALA A 412 -11.99 -6.03 -6.17
CA ALA A 412 -12.37 -7.40 -6.50
C ALA A 412 -11.91 -7.77 -7.91
N SER A 413 -11.80 -9.05 -8.20
CA SER A 413 -11.61 -9.54 -9.56
C SER A 413 -12.55 -10.66 -9.94
N ILE A 414 -12.78 -10.79 -11.25
CA ILE A 414 -13.54 -11.89 -11.84
C ILE A 414 -12.83 -12.43 -13.07
N HIS A 415 -12.69 -13.73 -13.14
CA HIS A 415 -12.23 -14.45 -14.33
C HIS A 415 -13.45 -15.11 -14.99
N SER A 416 -13.86 -14.58 -16.13
CA SER A 416 -15.05 -14.96 -16.87
C SER A 416 -14.96 -14.46 -18.31
N THR A 417 -15.56 -15.18 -19.26
CA THR A 417 -15.82 -14.69 -20.62
C THR A 417 -17.28 -14.28 -20.82
N ASN A 418 -18.12 -14.44 -19.79
CA ASN A 418 -19.52 -14.05 -19.83
C ASN A 418 -19.66 -12.56 -19.38
N VAL A 419 -19.99 -11.69 -20.34
CA VAL A 419 -20.15 -10.25 -20.10
C VAL A 419 -21.27 -9.94 -19.11
N ASP A 420 -22.36 -10.72 -19.10
CA ASP A 420 -23.48 -10.53 -18.15
C ASP A 420 -23.01 -10.83 -16.71
N THR A 421 -22.22 -11.88 -16.53
CA THR A 421 -21.61 -12.23 -15.23
C THR A 421 -20.65 -11.15 -14.75
N ILE A 422 -19.75 -10.67 -15.62
CA ILE A 422 -18.82 -9.58 -15.30
C ILE A 422 -19.59 -8.32 -14.89
N THR A 423 -20.64 -7.96 -15.66
CA THR A 423 -21.49 -6.80 -15.38
C THR A 423 -22.26 -6.95 -14.07
N SER A 424 -22.78 -8.14 -13.78
CA SER A 424 -23.49 -8.44 -12.54
C SER A 424 -22.57 -8.27 -11.34
N MET A 425 -21.34 -8.83 -11.40
CA MET A 425 -20.35 -8.67 -10.33
C MET A 425 -19.96 -7.21 -10.14
N ALA A 426 -19.70 -6.47 -11.22
CA ALA A 426 -19.33 -5.05 -11.15
C ALA A 426 -20.37 -4.21 -10.40
N ARG A 427 -21.66 -4.44 -10.71
CA ARG A 427 -22.77 -3.73 -10.06
C ARG A 427 -22.95 -4.13 -8.60
N THR A 428 -22.78 -5.42 -8.30
CA THR A 428 -23.07 -5.96 -6.96
C THR A 428 -21.95 -5.67 -5.98
N MET A 429 -20.69 -5.83 -6.38
CA MET A 429 -19.52 -5.52 -5.55
C MET A 429 -19.42 -4.03 -5.23
N ASN A 430 -19.76 -3.15 -6.18
CA ASN A 430 -19.70 -1.70 -5.98
C ASN A 430 -18.38 -1.26 -5.29
N CYS A 431 -17.27 -1.77 -5.77
CA CYS A 431 -15.92 -1.50 -5.27
C CYS A 431 -15.20 -0.44 -6.12
N SER A 432 -14.14 0.14 -5.57
CA SER A 432 -13.34 1.16 -6.25
C SER A 432 -12.58 0.61 -7.45
N ILE A 433 -12.12 -0.65 -7.37
CA ILE A 433 -11.39 -1.33 -8.42
C ILE A 433 -12.05 -2.69 -8.68
N LEU A 434 -12.49 -2.91 -9.92
CA LEU A 434 -12.88 -4.24 -10.40
C LEU A 434 -12.01 -4.62 -11.60
N VAL A 435 -11.34 -5.75 -11.50
CA VAL A 435 -10.52 -6.30 -12.58
C VAL A 435 -11.21 -7.51 -13.21
N ALA A 436 -11.26 -7.56 -14.52
CA ALA A 436 -11.74 -8.71 -15.28
C ALA A 436 -10.57 -9.39 -16.00
N ASN A 437 -10.40 -10.71 -15.77
CA ASN A 437 -9.40 -11.54 -16.45
C ASN A 437 -7.96 -11.04 -16.30
N GLY A 438 -7.57 -10.72 -15.09
CA GLY A 438 -6.22 -10.30 -14.73
C GLY A 438 -6.00 -10.26 -13.22
N PRO A 439 -4.77 -10.11 -12.76
CA PRO A 439 -4.46 -9.94 -11.34
C PRO A 439 -4.95 -8.58 -10.84
N ASN A 440 -5.32 -8.48 -9.58
CA ASN A 440 -5.90 -7.26 -9.00
C ASN A 440 -5.02 -6.03 -9.18
N TYR A 441 -3.70 -6.16 -9.11
CA TYR A 441 -2.76 -5.04 -9.30
C TYR A 441 -2.80 -4.44 -10.73
N ALA A 442 -3.38 -5.15 -11.70
CA ALA A 442 -3.61 -4.57 -13.04
C ALA A 442 -4.54 -3.34 -12.97
N GLY A 443 -5.44 -3.31 -11.98
CA GLY A 443 -6.28 -2.13 -11.70
C GLY A 443 -5.50 -0.91 -11.22
N LEU A 444 -4.25 -1.08 -10.76
CA LEU A 444 -3.32 0.01 -10.46
C LEU A 444 -2.45 0.42 -11.65
N GLY A 445 -2.59 -0.23 -12.80
CA GLY A 445 -1.80 0.03 -14.01
C GLY A 445 -0.55 -0.83 -14.16
N GLN A 446 -0.32 -1.80 -13.27
CA GLN A 446 0.78 -2.75 -13.42
C GLN A 446 0.38 -3.86 -14.40
N HIS A 447 0.97 -3.85 -15.59
CA HIS A 447 0.60 -4.73 -16.71
C HIS A 447 -0.88 -4.63 -17.12
N GLY A 448 -1.50 -3.47 -16.89
CA GLY A 448 -2.88 -3.15 -17.20
C GLY A 448 -3.07 -1.65 -17.49
N GLU A 449 -4.33 -1.25 -17.74
CA GLU A 449 -4.70 0.12 -18.11
C GLU A 449 -5.17 0.98 -16.94
N GLY A 450 -5.04 0.48 -15.70
CA GLY A 450 -5.43 1.22 -14.49
C GLY A 450 -4.47 2.35 -14.13
N PHE A 451 -4.86 3.12 -13.12
CA PHE A 451 -4.07 4.19 -12.52
C PHE A 451 -3.81 3.90 -11.04
N THR A 452 -2.74 4.44 -10.52
CA THR A 452 -2.38 4.30 -9.10
C THR A 452 -2.33 5.65 -8.40
#